data_6f0b1c47d179155eadfac2b64a1265e6
#
_entry.id   6f0b1c47d179155eadfac2b64a1265e6
#
_cell.length_a   1.000
_cell.length_b   1.000
_cell.length_c   1.000
_cell.angle_alpha   90.00
_cell.angle_beta   90.00
_cell.angle_gamma   90.00
#
_symmetry.space_group_name_H-M   'P 1'
#
loop_
_entity.id
_entity.type
_entity.pdbx_description
1 polymer ?
#
loop_
_entity_poly.entity_id
_entity_poly.type
_entity_poly.pdbx_seq_one_letter_code
_entity_poly.pdbx_strand_id
1 'polypeptide(L)'
;MKIIKTRLEGAKGIWPDELPGVLRAYKMTVRTPTGETPFKLAYGSEAVIPAEVHMANHRVMMYQEKDNTEQLRLNLDLIDEVRMDAEHRTAKCKNLMARQYDAMVKPRCFNIGDLVLKKVFLATKDSSHGKLGPNWEGPYRIINCKRQGSYYLEALDGRK
;
A
#
# COMPACT_ATOMS: atom_id res chain seq x y z
N MET A 1 -2.68 2.46 2.91
CA MET A 1 -3.81 2.17 3.81
C MET A 1 -3.51 2.36 5.31
N LYS A 2 -2.28 2.21 5.80
CA LYS A 2 -1.97 2.43 7.23
C LYS A 2 -2.38 3.82 7.75
N ILE A 3 -2.10 4.90 6.99
CA ILE A 3 -2.37 6.30 7.42
C ILE A 3 -3.87 6.53 7.69
N ILE A 4 -4.75 6.04 6.83
CA ILE A 4 -6.21 6.17 7.00
C ILE A 4 -6.65 5.42 8.25
N LYS A 5 -6.16 4.18 8.42
CA LYS A 5 -6.50 3.34 9.56
C LYS A 5 -6.06 3.96 10.88
N THR A 6 -4.82 4.43 10.97
CA THR A 6 -4.28 5.06 12.18
C THR A 6 -5.02 6.34 12.57
N ARG A 7 -5.44 7.14 11.59
CA ARG A 7 -6.22 8.36 11.84
C ARG A 7 -7.65 8.08 12.31
N LEU A 8 -8.25 6.99 11.82
CA LEU A 8 -9.62 6.62 12.16
C LEU A 8 -9.73 5.74 13.41
N GLU A 9 -8.63 5.12 13.88
CA GLU A 9 -8.61 4.26 15.07
C GLU A 9 -9.07 4.98 16.36
N GLY A 10 -8.87 6.31 16.46
CA GLY A 10 -9.35 7.12 17.58
C GLY A 10 -10.78 7.66 17.42
N ALA A 11 -11.36 7.58 16.25
CA ALA A 11 -12.62 8.24 15.89
C ALA A 11 -13.82 7.29 15.95
N LYS A 12 -13.93 6.48 17.01
CA LYS A 12 -15.06 5.55 17.21
C LYS A 12 -16.38 6.32 17.27
N GLY A 13 -17.25 6.13 16.27
CA GLY A 13 -18.58 6.75 16.17
C GLY A 13 -18.63 8.01 15.30
N ILE A 14 -17.55 8.78 15.16
CA ILE A 14 -17.49 10.01 14.33
C ILE A 14 -16.67 9.84 13.05
N TRP A 15 -16.23 8.61 12.75
CA TRP A 15 -15.41 8.34 11.58
C TRP A 15 -16.00 8.79 10.22
N PRO A 16 -17.35 8.79 10.01
CA PRO A 16 -17.92 9.29 8.76
C PRO A 16 -17.61 10.77 8.54
N ASP A 17 -17.65 11.57 9.59
CA ASP A 17 -17.41 13.02 9.54
C ASP A 17 -15.93 13.34 9.34
N GLU A 18 -15.04 12.52 9.93
CA GLU A 18 -13.59 12.63 9.79
C GLU A 18 -13.06 12.13 8.43
N LEU A 19 -13.77 11.19 7.79
CA LEU A 19 -13.31 10.53 6.57
C LEU A 19 -12.98 11.50 5.43
N PRO A 20 -13.79 12.52 5.12
CA PRO A 20 -13.48 13.48 4.05
C PRO A 20 -12.15 14.22 4.30
N GLY A 21 -11.90 14.64 5.54
CA GLY A 21 -10.65 15.28 5.94
C GLY A 21 -9.43 14.38 5.77
N VAL A 22 -9.56 13.13 6.21
CA VAL A 22 -8.50 12.12 6.09
C VAL A 22 -8.22 11.79 4.62
N LEU A 23 -9.25 11.65 3.79
CA LEU A 23 -9.10 11.40 2.35
C LEU A 23 -8.46 12.60 1.63
N ARG A 24 -8.82 13.82 2.01
CA ARG A 24 -8.18 15.03 1.49
C ARG A 24 -6.69 15.03 1.82
N ALA A 25 -6.33 14.86 3.11
CA ALA A 25 -4.95 14.77 3.53
C ALA A 25 -4.18 13.66 2.79
N TYR A 26 -4.81 12.51 2.57
CA TYR A 26 -4.22 11.41 1.79
C TYR A 26 -3.93 11.82 0.34
N LYS A 27 -4.85 12.50 -0.33
CA LYS A 27 -4.71 12.92 -1.74
C LYS A 27 -3.66 14.02 -1.92
N MET A 28 -3.44 14.85 -0.89
CA MET A 28 -2.52 15.99 -0.92
C MET A 28 -1.13 15.69 -0.37
N THR A 29 -0.90 14.49 0.16
CA THR A 29 0.41 14.10 0.71
C THR A 29 1.27 13.44 -0.35
N VAL A 30 2.49 13.94 -0.55
CA VAL A 30 3.48 13.35 -1.45
C VAL A 30 3.76 11.90 -1.05
N ARG A 31 3.82 11.01 -2.04
CA ARG A 31 4.13 9.59 -1.86
C ARG A 31 5.58 9.31 -2.18
N THR A 32 6.31 8.73 -1.24
CA THR A 32 7.73 8.37 -1.42
C THR A 32 7.99 7.58 -2.71
N PRO A 33 7.18 6.57 -3.11
CA PRO A 33 7.45 5.80 -4.32
C PRO A 33 7.27 6.59 -5.61
N THR A 34 6.31 7.51 -5.66
CA THR A 34 6.01 8.30 -6.87
C THR A 34 6.76 9.63 -6.89
N GLY A 35 7.07 10.19 -5.71
CA GLY A 35 7.59 11.54 -5.55
C GLY A 35 6.56 12.64 -5.76
N GLU A 36 5.29 12.28 -6.01
CA GLU A 36 4.21 13.19 -6.33
C GLU A 36 2.99 12.97 -5.43
N THR A 37 2.08 13.94 -5.37
CA THR A 37 0.81 13.79 -4.69
C THR A 37 -0.17 13.01 -5.59
N PRO A 38 -1.08 12.18 -5.01
CA PRO A 38 -2.15 11.56 -5.80
C PRO A 38 -3.05 12.56 -6.52
N PHE A 39 -3.21 13.76 -5.97
CA PHE A 39 -3.99 14.82 -6.59
C PHE A 39 -3.31 15.35 -7.87
N LYS A 40 -2.00 15.64 -7.81
CA LYS A 40 -1.24 16.11 -8.98
C LYS A 40 -1.22 15.07 -10.10
N LEU A 41 -1.05 13.78 -9.76
CA LEU A 41 -1.10 12.70 -10.75
C LEU A 41 -2.48 12.53 -11.42
N ALA A 42 -3.55 12.97 -10.76
CA ALA A 42 -4.90 12.92 -11.32
C ALA A 42 -5.25 14.15 -12.16
N TYR A 43 -4.88 15.34 -11.69
CA TYR A 43 -5.37 16.62 -12.23
C TYR A 43 -4.28 17.49 -12.85
N GLY A 44 -3.01 17.08 -12.83
CA GLY A 44 -1.88 17.85 -13.38
C GLY A 44 -1.43 19.03 -12.52
N SER A 45 -2.17 19.40 -11.49
CA SER A 45 -1.88 20.54 -10.62
C SER A 45 -1.96 20.17 -9.14
N GLU A 46 -1.34 20.97 -8.27
CA GLU A 46 -1.46 20.79 -6.84
C GLU A 46 -2.81 21.30 -6.32
N ALA A 47 -3.35 20.59 -5.30
CA ALA A 47 -4.58 21.02 -4.65
C ALA A 47 -4.35 22.24 -3.77
N VAL A 48 -5.30 23.16 -3.76
CA VAL A 48 -5.30 24.32 -2.85
C VAL A 48 -5.62 23.85 -1.43
N ILE A 49 -4.82 24.26 -0.46
CA ILE A 49 -5.03 23.96 0.95
C ILE A 49 -6.14 24.89 1.50
N PRO A 50 -7.10 24.39 2.29
CA PRO A 50 -8.20 25.23 2.80
C PRO A 50 -7.73 26.46 3.58
N ALA A 51 -6.58 26.37 4.28
CA ALA A 51 -5.99 27.51 4.98
C ALA A 51 -5.56 28.63 4.02
N GLU A 52 -5.17 28.32 2.80
CA GLU A 52 -4.78 29.29 1.78
C GLU A 52 -5.95 30.06 1.20
N VAL A 53 -7.16 29.49 1.23
CA VAL A 53 -8.39 30.14 0.73
C VAL A 53 -8.81 31.33 1.59
N HIS A 54 -8.46 31.31 2.89
CA HIS A 54 -8.82 32.36 3.87
C HIS A 54 -7.70 33.37 4.10
N MET A 55 -6.52 33.14 3.54
CA MET A 55 -5.41 34.09 3.64
C MET A 55 -5.37 34.94 2.35
N ALA A 56 -5.18 36.26 2.51
CA ALA A 56 -4.84 37.15 1.40
C ALA A 56 -3.47 36.76 0.86
N ASN A 57 -3.41 35.74 0.04
CA ASN A 57 -2.20 35.17 -0.50
C ASN A 57 -1.87 35.86 -1.82
N HIS A 58 -0.59 36.06 -2.11
CA HIS A 58 -0.08 36.58 -3.37
C HIS A 58 -0.71 35.89 -4.61
N ARG A 59 -1.02 34.60 -4.51
CA ARG A 59 -1.73 33.82 -5.54
C ARG A 59 -3.14 34.38 -5.85
N VAL A 60 -3.89 34.78 -4.83
CA VAL A 60 -5.25 35.34 -5.00
C VAL A 60 -5.17 36.73 -5.59
N MET A 61 -4.15 37.53 -5.18
CA MET A 61 -3.95 38.88 -5.69
C MET A 61 -3.49 38.91 -7.15
N MET A 62 -2.73 37.89 -7.59
CA MET A 62 -2.22 37.76 -8.96
C MET A 62 -3.09 36.84 -9.84
N TYR A 63 -4.27 36.45 -9.37
CA TYR A 63 -5.15 35.56 -10.13
C TYR A 63 -5.69 36.26 -11.37
N GLN A 64 -5.39 35.71 -12.54
CA GLN A 64 -5.98 36.07 -13.83
C GLN A 64 -6.60 34.81 -14.44
N GLU A 65 -7.89 34.87 -14.75
CA GLU A 65 -8.63 33.70 -15.23
C GLU A 65 -8.09 33.12 -16.54
N LYS A 66 -7.69 33.98 -17.48
CA LYS A 66 -7.12 33.55 -18.76
C LYS A 66 -5.81 32.79 -18.57
N ASP A 67 -4.89 33.37 -17.80
CA ASP A 67 -3.57 32.80 -17.54
C ASP A 67 -3.70 31.49 -16.77
N ASN A 68 -4.61 31.43 -15.80
CA ASN A 68 -4.87 30.22 -15.05
C ASN A 68 -5.43 29.08 -15.92
N THR A 69 -6.34 29.41 -16.85
CA THR A 69 -6.94 28.42 -17.77
C THR A 69 -5.87 27.88 -18.73
N GLU A 70 -4.99 28.72 -19.23
CA GLU A 70 -3.88 28.33 -20.10
C GLU A 70 -2.86 27.45 -19.36
N GLN A 71 -2.48 27.82 -18.15
CA GLN A 71 -1.60 27.02 -17.30
C GLN A 71 -2.19 25.66 -16.94
N LEU A 72 -3.50 25.57 -16.69
CA LEU A 72 -4.18 24.31 -16.46
C LEU A 72 -4.15 23.39 -17.69
N ARG A 73 -4.32 23.95 -18.90
CA ARG A 73 -4.20 23.18 -20.14
C ARG A 73 -2.77 22.66 -20.34
N LEU A 74 -1.77 23.51 -20.18
CA LEU A 74 -0.36 23.10 -20.26
C LEU A 74 -0.02 22.01 -19.24
N ASN A 75 -0.52 22.12 -18.01
CA ASN A 75 -0.31 21.11 -16.99
C ASN A 75 -0.98 19.77 -17.33
N LEU A 76 -2.13 19.81 -18.02
CA LEU A 76 -2.80 18.58 -18.50
C LEU A 76 -2.05 17.96 -19.69
N ASP A 77 -1.48 18.76 -20.58
CA ASP A 77 -0.67 18.26 -21.69
C ASP A 77 0.62 17.58 -21.20
N LEU A 78 1.21 18.08 -20.11
CA LEU A 78 2.40 17.50 -19.48
C LEU A 78 2.13 16.39 -18.47
N ILE A 79 0.86 16.10 -18.17
CA ILE A 79 0.50 15.14 -17.09
C ILE A 79 1.03 13.74 -17.36
N ASP A 80 1.07 13.32 -18.62
CA ASP A 80 1.51 11.96 -18.98
C ASP A 80 3.02 11.79 -18.74
N GLU A 81 3.82 12.84 -18.96
CA GLU A 81 5.23 12.82 -18.61
C GLU A 81 5.45 12.66 -17.10
N VAL A 82 4.71 13.42 -16.29
CA VAL A 82 4.75 13.31 -14.82
C VAL A 82 4.34 11.92 -14.35
N ARG A 83 3.33 11.31 -15.00
CA ARG A 83 2.87 9.94 -14.71
C ARG A 83 3.92 8.90 -15.06
N MET A 84 4.57 9.03 -16.21
CA MET A 84 5.66 8.14 -16.63
C MET A 84 6.82 8.18 -15.64
N ASP A 85 7.23 9.38 -15.21
CA ASP A 85 8.27 9.55 -14.20
C ASP A 85 7.90 8.91 -12.87
N ALA A 86 6.66 9.09 -12.41
CA ALA A 86 6.14 8.47 -11.19
C ALA A 86 6.12 6.93 -11.31
N GLU A 87 5.78 6.39 -12.47
CA GLU A 87 5.82 4.96 -12.75
C GLU A 87 7.25 4.42 -12.68
N HIS A 88 8.21 5.07 -13.33
CA HIS A 88 9.63 4.71 -13.28
C HIS A 88 10.16 4.70 -11.84
N ARG A 89 9.87 5.74 -11.05
CA ARG A 89 10.26 5.80 -9.63
C ARG A 89 9.64 4.66 -8.83
N THR A 90 8.35 4.37 -9.07
CA THR A 90 7.64 3.28 -8.42
C THR A 90 8.23 1.92 -8.78
N ALA A 91 8.53 1.68 -10.05
CA ALA A 91 9.17 0.45 -10.53
C ALA A 91 10.55 0.26 -9.89
N LYS A 92 11.36 1.32 -9.85
CA LYS A 92 12.67 1.30 -9.17
C LYS A 92 12.55 0.96 -7.69
N CYS A 93 11.62 1.58 -6.99
CA CYS A 93 11.37 1.33 -5.57
C CYS A 93 10.94 -0.13 -5.33
N LYS A 94 10.01 -0.65 -6.15
CA LYS A 94 9.55 -2.05 -6.07
C LYS A 94 10.69 -3.03 -6.33
N ASN A 95 11.53 -2.77 -7.34
CA ASN A 95 12.68 -3.62 -7.67
C ASN A 95 13.71 -3.64 -6.54
N LEU A 96 13.98 -2.51 -5.89
CA LEU A 96 14.87 -2.44 -4.73
C LEU A 96 14.31 -3.26 -3.55
N MET A 97 13.01 -3.10 -3.26
CA MET A 97 12.34 -3.88 -2.21
C MET A 97 12.35 -5.38 -2.53
N ALA A 98 12.08 -5.78 -3.77
CA ALA A 98 12.13 -7.17 -4.20
C ALA A 98 13.52 -7.76 -4.01
N ARG A 99 14.57 -7.06 -4.46
CA ARG A 99 15.97 -7.51 -4.27
C ARG A 99 16.34 -7.68 -2.79
N GLN A 100 15.93 -6.75 -1.94
CA GLN A 100 16.18 -6.85 -0.49
C GLN A 100 15.43 -8.04 0.12
N TYR A 101 14.18 -8.26 -0.29
CA TYR A 101 13.37 -9.39 0.17
C TYR A 101 13.99 -10.72 -0.31
N ASP A 102 14.28 -10.83 -1.60
CA ASP A 102 14.83 -12.05 -2.21
C ASP A 102 16.19 -12.42 -1.63
N ALA A 103 17.02 -11.43 -1.30
CA ALA A 103 18.31 -11.67 -0.63
C ALA A 103 18.17 -12.31 0.77
N MET A 104 17.02 -12.08 1.43
CA MET A 104 16.73 -12.65 2.76
C MET A 104 16.00 -14.01 2.68
N VAL A 105 15.40 -14.33 1.53
CA VAL A 105 14.65 -15.56 1.31
C VAL A 105 15.59 -16.66 0.83
N LYS A 106 15.74 -17.72 1.64
CA LYS A 106 16.45 -18.93 1.22
C LYS A 106 15.46 -19.82 0.46
N PRO A 107 15.68 -20.12 -0.83
CA PRO A 107 14.84 -21.06 -1.55
C PRO A 107 14.95 -22.43 -0.89
N ARG A 108 13.82 -23.01 -0.52
CA ARG A 108 13.74 -24.37 0.01
C ARG A 108 12.90 -25.20 -0.94
N CYS A 109 13.45 -26.34 -1.35
CA CYS A 109 12.72 -27.34 -2.09
C CYS A 109 12.42 -28.50 -1.14
N PHE A 110 11.19 -28.95 -1.14
CA PHE A 110 10.75 -30.11 -0.37
C PHE A 110 10.32 -31.21 -1.33
N ASN A 111 10.54 -32.47 -0.92
CA ASN A 111 10.14 -33.64 -1.67
C ASN A 111 8.78 -34.16 -1.17
N ILE A 112 8.11 -34.95 -2.02
CA ILE A 112 6.90 -35.66 -1.64
C ILE A 112 7.26 -36.66 -0.52
N GLY A 113 6.51 -36.61 0.58
CA GLY A 113 6.76 -37.42 1.77
C GLY A 113 7.49 -36.67 2.90
N ASP A 114 8.09 -35.52 2.63
CA ASP A 114 8.73 -34.71 3.67
C ASP A 114 7.72 -34.21 4.70
N LEU A 115 8.17 -34.12 5.96
CA LEU A 115 7.39 -33.53 7.05
C LEU A 115 7.76 -32.06 7.23
N VAL A 116 6.77 -31.21 7.25
CA VAL A 116 6.93 -29.76 7.35
C VAL A 116 6.05 -29.16 8.43
N LEU A 117 6.52 -28.06 9.01
CA LEU A 117 5.71 -27.21 9.88
C LEU A 117 5.18 -26.02 9.07
N LYS A 118 3.93 -25.70 9.26
CA LYS A 118 3.26 -24.53 8.66
C LYS A 118 3.24 -23.39 9.67
N LYS A 119 3.64 -22.20 9.24
CA LYS A 119 3.58 -21.01 10.09
C LYS A 119 2.11 -20.56 10.24
N VAL A 120 1.66 -20.37 11.47
CA VAL A 120 0.33 -19.85 11.77
C VAL A 120 0.26 -18.37 11.41
N PHE A 121 -0.67 -17.97 10.55
CA PHE A 121 -0.92 -16.58 10.25
C PHE A 121 -1.79 -15.95 11.34
N LEU A 122 -1.58 -14.65 11.61
CA LEU A 122 -2.36 -13.91 12.61
C LEU A 122 -3.88 -14.00 12.38
N ALA A 123 -4.31 -14.12 11.12
CA ALA A 123 -5.74 -14.25 10.76
C ALA A 123 -6.33 -15.63 11.07
N THR A 124 -5.50 -16.67 11.16
CA THR A 124 -5.92 -18.06 11.48
C THR A 124 -5.51 -18.47 12.89
N LYS A 125 -4.88 -17.56 13.64
CA LYS A 125 -4.46 -17.81 15.01
C LYS A 125 -5.71 -17.81 15.91
N ASP A 126 -5.96 -18.94 16.56
CA ASP A 126 -7.08 -19.08 17.49
C ASP A 126 -6.91 -18.09 18.65
N SER A 127 -7.89 -17.23 18.87
CA SER A 127 -7.85 -16.19 19.91
C SER A 127 -7.80 -16.75 21.33
N SER A 128 -8.17 -18.01 21.51
CA SER A 128 -8.16 -18.72 22.78
C SER A 128 -6.78 -18.89 23.40
N HIS A 129 -5.72 -18.93 22.57
CA HIS A 129 -4.34 -19.16 23.02
C HIS A 129 -3.56 -17.89 23.38
N GLY A 130 -4.12 -16.70 23.18
CA GLY A 130 -3.51 -15.41 23.53
C GLY A 130 -2.14 -15.18 22.86
N LYS A 131 -1.27 -14.38 23.51
CA LYS A 131 0.08 -14.04 23.01
C LYS A 131 1.04 -15.24 22.99
N LEU A 132 0.85 -16.24 23.82
CA LEU A 132 1.71 -17.42 23.97
C LEU A 132 1.30 -18.59 23.08
N GLY A 133 0.29 -18.42 22.22
CA GLY A 133 -0.13 -19.45 21.27
C GLY A 133 0.99 -19.85 20.32
N PRO A 134 0.99 -21.12 19.85
CA PRO A 134 2.01 -21.64 18.96
C PRO A 134 2.09 -20.83 17.67
N ASN A 135 3.31 -20.59 17.20
CA ASN A 135 3.56 -19.87 15.94
C ASN A 135 3.68 -20.83 14.74
N TRP A 136 3.70 -22.13 15.01
CA TRP A 136 3.85 -23.20 14.03
C TRP A 136 2.83 -24.29 14.33
N GLU A 137 2.25 -24.86 13.31
CA GLU A 137 1.34 -26.01 13.36
C GLU A 137 1.85 -27.15 12.49
N GLY A 138 1.44 -28.35 12.78
CA GLY A 138 1.86 -29.58 12.15
C GLY A 138 2.47 -30.55 13.14
N PRO A 139 3.25 -31.56 12.71
CA PRO A 139 3.81 -31.71 11.35
C PRO A 139 2.78 -32.15 10.30
N TYR A 140 2.97 -31.65 9.08
CA TYR A 140 2.21 -32.03 7.89
C TYR A 140 3.10 -32.81 6.93
N ARG A 141 2.54 -33.78 6.22
CA ARG A 141 3.22 -34.51 5.14
C ARG A 141 2.93 -33.86 3.81
N ILE A 142 3.97 -33.70 2.97
CA ILE A 142 3.81 -33.24 1.59
C ILE A 142 3.35 -34.41 0.73
N ILE A 143 2.17 -34.26 0.10
CA ILE A 143 1.58 -35.27 -0.78
C ILE A 143 1.75 -34.94 -2.25
N ASN A 144 1.82 -33.66 -2.61
CA ASN A 144 1.97 -33.25 -4.01
C ASN A 144 2.59 -31.84 -4.10
N CYS A 145 3.18 -31.52 -5.26
CA CYS A 145 3.69 -30.21 -5.61
C CYS A 145 2.98 -29.69 -6.85
N LYS A 146 2.30 -28.56 -6.74
CA LYS A 146 1.58 -27.94 -7.88
C LYS A 146 2.53 -27.14 -8.77
N ARG A 147 3.43 -26.38 -8.14
CA ARG A 147 4.51 -25.61 -8.78
C ARG A 147 5.57 -25.33 -7.74
N GLN A 148 6.75 -24.89 -8.17
CA GLN A 148 7.83 -24.56 -7.26
C GLN A 148 7.38 -23.61 -6.14
N GLY A 149 7.53 -24.03 -4.89
CA GLY A 149 7.12 -23.29 -3.70
C GLY A 149 5.64 -23.43 -3.29
N SER A 150 4.84 -24.27 -3.99
CA SER A 150 3.44 -24.53 -3.67
C SER A 150 3.19 -26.02 -3.50
N TYR A 151 2.87 -26.45 -2.28
CA TYR A 151 2.75 -27.85 -1.89
C TYR A 151 1.36 -28.16 -1.33
N TYR A 152 0.88 -29.38 -1.59
CA TYR A 152 -0.29 -29.93 -0.91
C TYR A 152 0.15 -30.62 0.37
N LEU A 153 -0.48 -30.28 1.47
CA LEU A 153 -0.15 -30.79 2.79
C LEU A 153 -1.28 -31.68 3.32
N GLU A 154 -0.91 -32.78 3.92
CA GLU A 154 -1.82 -33.69 4.62
C GLU A 154 -1.45 -33.72 6.10
N ALA A 155 -2.43 -33.55 6.97
CA ALA A 155 -2.22 -33.72 8.40
C ALA A 155 -1.99 -35.20 8.71
N LEU A 156 -1.16 -35.51 9.73
CA LEU A 156 -0.89 -36.89 10.13
C LEU A 156 -2.12 -37.63 10.64
N ASP A 157 -3.20 -36.92 10.99
CA ASP A 157 -4.50 -37.45 11.37
C ASP A 157 -5.42 -37.74 10.17
N GLY A 158 -4.92 -37.65 8.94
CA GLY A 158 -5.63 -37.91 7.68
C GLY A 158 -6.55 -36.79 7.20
N ARG A 159 -6.57 -35.62 7.84
CA ARG A 159 -7.29 -34.44 7.37
C ARG A 159 -6.49 -33.77 6.24
N LYS A 160 -7.18 -33.49 5.13
CA LYS A 160 -6.60 -32.81 3.94
C LYS A 160 -6.96 -31.34 3.91
#